data_6b8d6ecfd201985a64d14651c5557013
#
_entry.id   6b8d6ecfd201985a64d14651c5557013
#
_cell.length_a   1.000
_cell.length_b   1.000
_cell.length_c   1.000
_cell.angle_alpha   90.00
_cell.angle_beta   90.00
_cell.angle_gamma   90.00
#
_symmetry.space_group_name_H-M   'P 1'
#
loop_
_entity.id
_entity.type
_entity.pdbx_description
1 polymer ?
#
loop_
_entity_poly.entity_id
_entity_poly.type
_entity_poly.pdbx_seq_one_letter_code
_entity_poly.pdbx_strand_id
1 'polypeptide(L)'
;DYAHTPDALEQVLKTLQRHVGQRLWAVFGCGGDRDRGKRPLMTQAALNGANPVILTSDNPRTENPEQIFTDMKAGIDFSGHEVYELHDRRDAIRYVVDHAQAGDIVVIAGKGHENYQDIQGVRHWFDDVVEVQNALDAQHQSISSASSAQ
;
A
#
# COMPACT_ATOMS: atom_id res chain seq x y z
N ASP A 1 -6.86 5.23 3.86
CA ASP A 1 -7.52 6.18 3.00
C ASP A 1 -8.41 5.47 1.98
N TYR A 2 -9.53 6.13 1.62
CA TYR A 2 -10.52 5.60 0.67
C TYR A 2 -10.23 5.90 -0.79
N ALA A 3 -9.03 6.34 -1.13
CA ALA A 3 -8.68 6.63 -2.52
C ALA A 3 -8.72 5.36 -3.37
N HIS A 4 -9.87 5.08 -4.01
CA HIS A 4 -10.02 3.93 -4.89
C HIS A 4 -10.02 4.26 -6.37
N THR A 5 -9.95 5.53 -6.74
CA THR A 5 -9.87 5.94 -8.14
C THR A 5 -8.50 6.51 -8.44
N PRO A 6 -8.03 6.42 -9.69
CA PRO A 6 -6.76 7.04 -10.05
C PRO A 6 -6.70 8.52 -9.71
N ASP A 7 -7.76 9.26 -10.01
CA ASP A 7 -7.80 10.70 -9.74
C ASP A 7 -7.73 11.00 -8.24
N ALA A 8 -8.47 10.26 -7.42
CA ALA A 8 -8.47 10.46 -5.97
C ALA A 8 -7.10 10.16 -5.38
N LEU A 9 -6.45 9.09 -5.81
CA LEU A 9 -5.10 8.75 -5.35
C LEU A 9 -4.10 9.83 -5.75
N GLU A 10 -4.15 10.28 -6.98
CA GLU A 10 -3.26 11.33 -7.48
C GLU A 10 -3.42 12.63 -6.71
N GLN A 11 -4.66 13.02 -6.39
CA GLN A 11 -4.93 14.24 -5.62
C GLN A 11 -4.39 14.15 -4.18
N VAL A 12 -4.58 13.03 -3.52
CA VAL A 12 -4.05 12.80 -2.17
C VAL A 12 -2.53 12.91 -2.18
N LEU A 13 -1.88 12.26 -3.14
CA LEU A 13 -0.43 12.28 -3.23
C LEU A 13 0.12 13.68 -3.54
N LYS A 14 -0.53 14.42 -4.44
CA LYS A 14 -0.13 15.81 -4.75
C LYS A 14 -0.23 16.71 -3.52
N THR A 15 -1.30 16.56 -2.75
CA THR A 15 -1.49 17.34 -1.53
C THR A 15 -0.38 17.04 -0.51
N LEU A 16 -0.07 15.77 -0.31
CA LEU A 16 0.94 15.35 0.66
C LEU A 16 2.36 15.65 0.20
N GLN A 17 2.60 15.70 -1.11
CA GLN A 17 3.91 16.02 -1.67
C GLN A 17 4.44 17.38 -1.17
N ARG A 18 3.55 18.32 -0.89
CA ARG A 18 3.89 19.64 -0.40
C ARG A 18 4.38 19.64 1.05
N HIS A 19 4.10 18.58 1.80
CA HIS A 19 4.37 18.50 3.23
C HIS A 19 5.42 17.46 3.59
N VAL A 20 5.87 16.65 2.61
CA VAL A 20 6.84 15.61 2.89
C VAL A 20 8.24 16.18 3.02
N GLY A 21 8.94 15.77 4.08
CA GLY A 21 10.32 16.20 4.34
C GLY A 21 11.35 15.35 3.64
N GLN A 22 11.04 14.08 3.39
CA GLN A 22 11.94 13.10 2.77
C GLN A 22 11.23 12.42 1.61
N ARG A 23 10.70 11.21 1.82
CA ARG A 23 10.05 10.41 0.77
C ARG A 23 8.58 10.25 1.03
N LEU A 24 7.81 10.21 -0.03
CA LEU A 24 6.38 9.91 0.01
C LEU A 24 6.17 8.49 -0.53
N TRP A 25 5.74 7.61 0.34
CA TRP A 25 5.46 6.21 0.01
C TRP A 25 3.98 6.04 -0.31
N ALA A 26 3.66 5.19 -1.28
CA ALA A 26 2.29 4.79 -1.54
C ALA A 26 2.18 3.26 -1.49
N VAL A 27 1.22 2.77 -0.71
CA VAL A 27 0.88 1.35 -0.60
C VAL A 27 -0.56 1.19 -1.05
N PHE A 28 -0.82 0.39 -2.06
CA PHE A 28 -2.18 0.20 -2.55
C PHE A 28 -2.34 -1.16 -3.22
N GLY A 29 -3.59 -1.61 -3.28
CA GLY A 29 -4.01 -2.78 -4.05
C GLY A 29 -5.25 -2.47 -4.85
N CYS A 30 -5.61 -3.34 -5.78
CA CYS A 30 -6.82 -3.23 -6.57
C CYS A 30 -7.78 -4.37 -6.23
N GLY A 31 -9.08 -4.07 -6.25
CA GLY A 31 -10.11 -5.05 -5.98
C GLY A 31 -10.29 -6.04 -7.12
N GLY A 32 -10.61 -7.29 -6.76
CA GLY A 32 -11.07 -8.29 -7.71
C GLY A 32 -12.53 -8.07 -8.10
N ASP A 33 -12.94 -8.67 -9.22
CA ASP A 33 -14.31 -8.57 -9.75
C ASP A 33 -14.73 -7.11 -9.94
N ARG A 34 -13.78 -6.27 -10.38
CA ARG A 34 -13.96 -4.84 -10.65
C ARG A 34 -13.34 -4.51 -11.99
N ASP A 35 -13.42 -3.23 -12.37
CA ASP A 35 -12.91 -2.74 -13.67
C ASP A 35 -11.41 -2.97 -13.80
N ARG A 36 -11.04 -3.93 -14.64
CA ARG A 36 -9.64 -4.29 -14.89
C ARG A 36 -8.86 -3.16 -15.56
N GLY A 37 -9.54 -2.33 -16.36
CA GLY A 37 -8.90 -1.21 -17.05
C GLY A 37 -8.40 -0.11 -16.11
N LYS A 38 -8.96 -0.02 -14.91
CA LYS A 38 -8.51 0.94 -13.89
C LYS A 38 -7.22 0.52 -13.21
N ARG A 39 -6.88 -0.77 -13.22
CA ARG A 39 -5.73 -1.28 -12.46
C ARG A 39 -4.41 -0.63 -12.85
N PRO A 40 -4.03 -0.60 -14.14
CA PRO A 40 -2.79 0.09 -14.51
C PRO A 40 -2.88 1.61 -14.29
N LEU A 41 -4.07 2.20 -14.39
CA LEU A 41 -4.24 3.63 -14.13
C LEU A 41 -3.98 3.97 -12.66
N MET A 42 -4.36 3.08 -11.74
CA MET A 42 -4.04 3.25 -10.31
C MET A 42 -2.53 3.23 -10.09
N THR A 43 -1.84 2.29 -10.71
CA THR A 43 -0.39 2.20 -10.60
C THR A 43 0.29 3.45 -11.14
N GLN A 44 -0.16 3.94 -12.30
CA GLN A 44 0.39 5.16 -12.89
C GLN A 44 0.15 6.37 -11.98
N ALA A 45 -1.03 6.47 -11.40
CA ALA A 45 -1.34 7.56 -10.45
C ALA A 45 -0.40 7.53 -9.24
N ALA A 46 -0.13 6.35 -8.71
CA ALA A 46 0.81 6.18 -7.60
C ALA A 46 2.22 6.60 -8.00
N LEU A 47 2.69 6.17 -9.16
CA LEU A 47 4.04 6.52 -9.65
C LEU A 47 4.17 8.02 -9.92
N ASN A 48 3.11 8.67 -10.34
CA ASN A 48 3.13 10.11 -10.61
C ASN A 48 3.31 10.95 -9.35
N GLY A 49 2.94 10.42 -8.18
CA GLY A 49 2.95 11.20 -6.95
C GLY A 49 3.80 10.65 -5.82
N ALA A 50 4.28 9.43 -5.91
CA ALA A 50 5.00 8.79 -4.82
C ALA A 50 6.22 8.01 -5.30
N ASN A 51 7.18 7.86 -4.43
CA ASN A 51 8.35 7.00 -4.60
C ASN A 51 8.98 6.77 -3.22
N PRO A 52 9.02 5.54 -2.69
CA PRO A 52 8.67 4.26 -3.32
C PRO A 52 7.17 3.96 -3.42
N VAL A 53 6.81 3.02 -4.29
CA VAL A 53 5.46 2.51 -4.44
C VAL A 53 5.45 1.02 -4.13
N ILE A 54 4.46 0.57 -3.35
CA ILE A 54 4.29 -0.84 -3.01
C ILE A 54 2.93 -1.31 -3.54
N LEU A 55 2.99 -2.30 -4.41
CA LEU A 55 1.81 -2.98 -4.95
C LEU A 55 1.46 -4.14 -4.03
N THR A 56 0.24 -4.17 -3.52
CA THR A 56 -0.19 -5.21 -2.60
C THR A 56 -1.63 -5.64 -2.89
N SER A 57 -2.21 -6.45 -2.02
CA SER A 57 -3.58 -6.93 -2.17
C SER A 57 -4.57 -6.00 -1.49
N ASP A 58 -5.74 -5.88 -2.10
CA ASP A 58 -6.94 -5.34 -1.47
C ASP A 58 -7.93 -6.51 -1.30
N ASN A 59 -9.10 -6.45 -1.91
CA ASN A 59 -10.09 -7.51 -1.87
C ASN A 59 -10.07 -8.30 -3.19
N PRO A 60 -9.34 -9.41 -3.29
CA PRO A 60 -9.30 -10.18 -4.54
C PRO A 60 -10.63 -10.82 -4.90
N ARG A 61 -11.51 -11.00 -3.94
CA ARG A 61 -12.83 -11.62 -4.11
C ARG A 61 -12.70 -13.01 -4.77
N THR A 62 -13.39 -13.24 -5.88
CA THR A 62 -13.33 -14.54 -6.58
C THR A 62 -12.24 -14.59 -7.64
N GLU A 63 -11.60 -13.48 -7.93
CA GLU A 63 -10.57 -13.38 -8.96
C GLU A 63 -9.23 -13.92 -8.46
N ASN A 64 -8.43 -14.47 -9.37
CA ASN A 64 -7.08 -14.90 -9.06
C ASN A 64 -6.20 -13.67 -8.75
N PRO A 65 -5.59 -13.59 -7.56
CA PRO A 65 -4.74 -12.45 -7.20
C PRO A 65 -3.59 -12.20 -8.18
N GLU A 66 -3.02 -13.24 -8.77
CA GLU A 66 -1.95 -13.10 -9.76
C GLU A 66 -2.39 -12.28 -10.97
N GLN A 67 -3.65 -12.47 -11.41
CA GLN A 67 -4.19 -11.73 -12.54
C GLN A 67 -4.32 -10.24 -12.18
N ILE A 68 -4.71 -9.93 -10.95
CA ILE A 68 -4.83 -8.55 -10.49
C ILE A 68 -3.47 -7.86 -10.56
N PHE A 69 -2.41 -8.50 -10.07
CA PHE A 69 -1.06 -7.94 -10.12
C PHE A 69 -0.56 -7.80 -11.55
N THR A 70 -0.84 -8.76 -12.42
CA THR A 70 -0.50 -8.67 -13.84
C THR A 70 -1.13 -7.43 -14.46
N ASP A 71 -2.42 -7.19 -14.18
CA ASP A 71 -3.14 -6.04 -14.70
C ASP A 71 -2.60 -4.72 -14.14
N MET A 72 -2.23 -4.69 -12.86
CA MET A 72 -1.66 -3.49 -12.24
C MET A 72 -0.36 -3.07 -12.89
N LYS A 73 0.41 -4.00 -13.43
CA LYS A 73 1.69 -3.74 -14.07
C LYS A 73 1.60 -3.55 -15.59
N ALA A 74 0.43 -3.80 -16.18
CA ALA A 74 0.27 -3.82 -17.64
C ALA A 74 0.57 -2.46 -18.26
N GLY A 75 1.54 -2.42 -19.17
CA GLY A 75 1.90 -1.21 -19.91
C GLY A 75 2.59 -0.12 -19.06
N ILE A 76 3.02 -0.44 -17.86
CA ILE A 76 3.65 0.53 -16.97
C ILE A 76 5.17 0.51 -17.12
N ASP A 77 5.75 1.69 -17.25
CA ASP A 77 7.20 1.88 -17.22
C ASP A 77 7.62 2.20 -15.79
N PHE A 78 8.35 1.27 -15.17
CA PHE A 78 8.83 1.41 -13.81
C PHE A 78 10.23 2.04 -13.71
N SER A 79 10.82 2.42 -14.83
CA SER A 79 12.17 3.01 -14.85
C SER A 79 12.23 4.27 -14.00
N GLY A 80 13.27 4.39 -13.18
CA GLY A 80 13.46 5.55 -12.31
C GLY A 80 12.61 5.55 -11.05
N HIS A 81 11.84 4.48 -10.81
CA HIS A 81 10.99 4.34 -9.64
C HIS A 81 11.41 3.14 -8.79
N GLU A 82 11.31 3.29 -7.48
CA GLU A 82 11.49 2.19 -6.54
C GLU A 82 10.13 1.55 -6.30
N VAL A 83 9.94 0.32 -6.77
CA VAL A 83 8.65 -0.37 -6.72
C VAL A 83 8.85 -1.77 -6.15
N TYR A 84 8.00 -2.14 -5.21
CA TYR A 84 7.98 -3.46 -4.60
C TYR A 84 6.60 -4.08 -4.79
N GLU A 85 6.57 -5.40 -4.99
CA GLU A 85 5.35 -6.17 -5.11
C GLU A 85 5.30 -7.14 -3.93
N LEU A 86 4.44 -6.86 -2.97
CA LEU A 86 4.27 -7.65 -1.76
C LEU A 86 2.82 -8.06 -1.65
N HIS A 87 2.52 -9.31 -1.97
CA HIS A 87 1.15 -9.80 -2.15
C HIS A 87 0.36 -9.80 -0.85
N ASP A 88 0.99 -10.13 0.27
CA ASP A 88 0.35 -10.06 1.58
C ASP A 88 0.34 -8.61 2.07
N ARG A 89 -0.86 -8.06 2.27
CA ARG A 89 -1.01 -6.66 2.69
C ARG A 89 -0.38 -6.39 4.06
N ARG A 90 -0.43 -7.34 4.95
CA ARG A 90 0.24 -7.21 6.26
C ARG A 90 1.75 -7.10 6.10
N ASP A 91 2.34 -7.93 5.23
CA ASP A 91 3.77 -7.88 4.94
C ASP A 91 4.15 -6.55 4.29
N ALA A 92 3.31 -6.04 3.39
CA ALA A 92 3.52 -4.75 2.75
C ALA A 92 3.55 -3.61 3.78
N ILE A 93 2.61 -3.60 4.70
CA ILE A 93 2.54 -2.59 5.77
C ILE A 93 3.76 -2.70 6.69
N ARG A 94 4.14 -3.90 7.08
CA ARG A 94 5.34 -4.11 7.90
C ARG A 94 6.60 -3.63 7.20
N TYR A 95 6.73 -3.94 5.93
CA TYR A 95 7.88 -3.52 5.14
C TYR A 95 8.03 -1.99 5.17
N VAL A 96 6.94 -1.28 4.93
CA VAL A 96 6.96 0.19 4.89
C VAL A 96 7.30 0.76 6.27
N VAL A 97 6.68 0.25 7.33
CA VAL A 97 6.95 0.72 8.68
C VAL A 97 8.43 0.50 9.06
N ASP A 98 9.00 -0.64 8.66
CA ASP A 98 10.39 -0.98 8.98
C ASP A 98 11.40 -0.15 8.17
N HIS A 99 11.03 0.33 6.99
CA HIS A 99 11.96 1.03 6.09
C HIS A 99 11.72 2.53 5.98
N ALA A 100 10.55 3.03 6.37
CA ALA A 100 10.28 4.46 6.37
C ALA A 100 11.12 5.16 7.44
N GLN A 101 11.59 6.35 7.11
CA GLN A 101 12.47 7.13 7.98
C GLN A 101 11.77 8.39 8.46
N ALA A 102 12.37 9.05 9.45
CA ALA A 102 11.85 10.32 9.93
C ALA A 102 11.75 11.33 8.78
N GLY A 103 10.61 11.99 8.67
CA GLY A 103 10.31 12.90 7.57
C GLY A 103 9.60 12.26 6.40
N ASP A 104 9.50 10.93 6.35
CA ASP A 104 8.73 10.22 5.35
C ASP A 104 7.23 10.30 5.66
N ILE A 105 6.43 10.31 4.60
CA ILE A 105 4.97 10.15 4.69
C ILE A 105 4.62 8.85 3.99
N VAL A 106 3.73 8.07 4.59
CA VAL A 106 3.24 6.80 4.02
C VAL A 106 1.74 6.90 3.82
N VAL A 107 1.28 6.71 2.59
CA VAL A 107 -0.14 6.62 2.25
C VAL A 107 -0.48 5.15 2.02
N ILE A 108 -1.42 4.63 2.80
CA ILE A 108 -1.99 3.29 2.60
C ILE A 108 -3.39 3.51 2.08
N ALA A 109 -3.58 3.26 0.80
CA ALA A 109 -4.79 3.65 0.08
C ALA A 109 -5.70 2.47 -0.19
N GLY A 110 -7.00 2.77 -0.30
CA GLY A 110 -8.01 1.88 -0.81
C GLY A 110 -9.00 1.38 0.23
N LYS A 111 -8.54 0.96 1.42
CA LYS A 111 -9.44 0.38 2.44
C LYS A 111 -10.11 1.41 3.33
N GLY A 112 -9.42 2.48 3.69
CA GLY A 112 -9.97 3.46 4.62
C GLY A 112 -10.40 2.81 5.93
N HIS A 113 -11.73 2.79 6.17
CA HIS A 113 -12.32 2.20 7.39
C HIS A 113 -12.73 0.74 7.23
N GLU A 114 -12.57 0.13 6.07
CA GLU A 114 -12.89 -1.28 5.91
C GLU A 114 -12.04 -2.12 6.84
N ASN A 115 -12.67 -3.06 7.54
CA ASN A 115 -12.00 -3.92 8.50
C ASN A 115 -11.99 -5.38 8.03
N TYR A 116 -12.02 -5.61 6.74
CA TYR A 116 -12.03 -6.95 6.16
C TYR A 116 -11.26 -7.00 4.86
N GLN A 117 -10.86 -8.20 4.50
CA GLN A 117 -10.33 -8.54 3.19
C GLN A 117 -11.18 -9.68 2.64
N ASP A 118 -11.79 -9.46 1.48
CA ASP A 118 -12.67 -10.45 0.84
C ASP A 118 -11.83 -11.34 -0.10
N ILE A 119 -11.74 -12.62 0.26
CA ILE A 119 -11.01 -13.63 -0.51
C ILE A 119 -11.98 -14.78 -0.79
N GLN A 120 -12.28 -15.03 -2.05
CA GLN A 120 -13.19 -16.10 -2.48
C GLN A 120 -14.57 -16.03 -1.80
N GLY A 121 -15.09 -14.81 -1.65
CA GLY A 121 -16.39 -14.58 -1.03
C GLY A 121 -16.42 -14.68 0.49
N VAL A 122 -15.29 -14.97 1.13
CA VAL A 122 -15.17 -15.03 2.58
C VAL A 122 -14.45 -13.78 3.07
N ARG A 123 -15.07 -13.08 4.01
CA ARG A 123 -14.47 -11.89 4.61
C ARG A 123 -13.58 -12.27 5.79
N HIS A 124 -12.30 -11.98 5.66
CA HIS A 124 -11.33 -12.14 6.73
C HIS A 124 -11.12 -10.80 7.42
N TRP A 125 -11.05 -10.79 8.74
CA TRP A 125 -10.80 -9.57 9.48
C TRP A 125 -9.44 -9.00 9.09
N PHE A 126 -9.41 -7.74 8.67
CA PHE A 126 -8.20 -7.03 8.31
C PHE A 126 -8.47 -5.53 8.36
N ASP A 127 -7.70 -4.82 9.17
CA ASP A 127 -7.84 -3.38 9.35
C ASP A 127 -6.47 -2.73 9.21
N ASP A 128 -6.32 -1.84 8.22
CA ASP A 128 -5.05 -1.18 7.94
C ASP A 128 -4.52 -0.42 9.15
N VAL A 129 -5.40 0.26 9.89
CA VAL A 129 -4.99 1.04 11.07
C VAL A 129 -4.41 0.11 12.14
N VAL A 130 -5.07 -1.02 12.39
CA VAL A 130 -4.59 -2.01 13.37
C VAL A 130 -3.27 -2.63 12.91
N GLU A 131 -3.14 -2.95 11.63
CA GLU A 131 -1.90 -3.51 11.10
C GLU A 131 -0.72 -2.53 11.20
N VAL A 132 -0.96 -1.24 10.92
CA VAL A 132 0.05 -0.21 11.10
C VAL A 132 0.45 -0.11 12.58
N GLN A 133 -0.53 -0.12 13.48
CA GLN A 133 -0.26 -0.04 14.92
C GLN A 133 0.54 -1.26 15.39
N ASN A 134 0.18 -2.45 14.95
CA ASN A 134 0.91 -3.68 15.30
C ASN A 134 2.34 -3.65 14.77
N ALA A 135 2.56 -3.14 13.57
CA ALA A 135 3.90 -3.03 12.97
C ALA A 135 4.75 -2.02 13.75
N LEU A 136 4.18 -0.88 14.15
CA LEU A 136 4.86 0.12 14.97
C LEU A 136 5.21 -0.44 16.34
N ASP A 137 4.31 -1.19 16.97
CA ASP A 137 4.54 -1.80 18.28
C ASP A 137 5.68 -2.81 18.19
N ALA A 138 5.71 -3.64 17.15
CA ALA A 138 6.78 -4.61 16.92
C ALA A 138 8.13 -3.93 16.73
N GLN A 139 8.18 -2.84 15.97
CA GLN A 139 9.38 -2.05 15.76
C GLN A 139 9.88 -1.43 17.07
N HIS A 140 8.97 -0.89 17.87
CA HIS A 140 9.30 -0.29 19.16
C HIS A 140 9.85 -1.34 20.14
N GLN A 141 9.26 -2.52 20.21
CA GLN A 141 9.75 -3.62 21.03
C GLN A 141 11.15 -4.07 20.61
N SER A 142 11.40 -4.14 19.31
CA SER A 142 12.70 -4.50 18.77
C SER A 142 13.78 -3.50 19.20
N ILE A 143 13.50 -2.20 19.15
CA ILE A 143 14.41 -1.13 19.60
C ILE A 143 14.64 -1.24 21.10
N SER A 144 13.60 -1.44 21.91
CA SER A 144 13.72 -1.59 23.36
C SER A 144 14.58 -2.79 23.74
N SER A 145 14.41 -3.92 23.05
CA SER A 145 15.22 -5.12 23.26
C SER A 145 16.69 -4.89 22.94
N ALA A 146 16.98 -4.19 21.85
CA ALA A 146 18.34 -3.82 21.47
C ALA A 146 18.98 -2.89 22.52
N SER A 147 18.22 -1.91 23.04
CA SER A 147 18.71 -0.99 24.08
C SER A 147 19.01 -1.71 25.39
N SER A 148 18.20 -2.68 25.79
CA SER A 148 18.42 -3.41 27.04
C SER A 148 19.56 -4.43 26.95
N ALA A 149 20.01 -4.77 25.75
CA ALA A 149 21.16 -5.65 25.55
C ALA A 149 22.51 -4.94 25.71
N GLN A 150 22.50 -3.65 25.87
CA GLN A 150 23.68 -2.82 26.10
C GLN A 150 23.92 -2.63 27.59
#